data_0812a9a8f148d6dff0787a4a7ea67533
#
_entry.id   0812a9a8f148d6dff0787a4a7ea67533
#
_cell.length_a   1.000
_cell.length_b   1.000
_cell.length_c   1.000
_cell.angle_alpha   90.00
_cell.angle_beta   90.00
_cell.angle_gamma   90.00
#
_symmetry.space_group_name_H-M   'P 1'
#
loop_
_entity.id
_entity.type
_entity.pdbx_description
1 polymer ?
#
loop_
_entity_poly.entity_id
_entity_poly.type
_entity_poly.pdbx_seq_one_letter_code
_entity_poly.pdbx_strand_id
1 'polypeptide(L)'
;MPTPISQYGEFGLIDHLTQNTQHYQHSTIKGIGDDCAVLNHEGKQTIVTTDLLLEGIHFDLMYTPLKHLGYKAVVVNLSDIYAMNATPQQITVSIGVSARFSVEALEALYDGIHTACKYYQVDLVGGDTSSSLTGLCISITAIGTADSQHIVYRNGAKVGDIVCVSGDLGAAFVGLQLLEREKKMYLENPNIQPDLEQQQYVVGRLLKPEARRDIIALLQSHQIQPTAMIDVSDGLSSELLHICRQSKVGCRIYENQLPMHPDTQQLSLRF
;
A
#
# COMPACT_ATOMS: atom_id res chain seq x y z
N MET A 1 1.58 -23.56 -21.88
CA MET A 1 1.05 -22.30 -22.41
C MET A 1 0.29 -21.62 -21.29
N PRO A 2 0.33 -20.28 -21.15
CA PRO A 2 -0.46 -19.59 -20.16
C PRO A 2 -1.96 -19.86 -20.33
N THR A 3 -2.67 -19.97 -19.22
CA THR A 3 -4.10 -20.28 -19.20
C THR A 3 -4.91 -19.01 -19.48
N PRO A 4 -5.70 -18.95 -20.55
CA PRO A 4 -6.55 -17.79 -20.83
C PRO A 4 -7.64 -17.63 -19.76
N ILE A 5 -7.90 -16.40 -19.30
CA ILE A 5 -8.94 -16.06 -18.32
C ILE A 5 -10.33 -16.58 -18.78
N SER A 6 -10.59 -16.53 -20.08
CA SER A 6 -11.84 -16.98 -20.68
C SER A 6 -12.21 -18.45 -20.40
N GLN A 7 -11.24 -19.28 -19.97
CA GLN A 7 -11.52 -20.67 -19.59
C GLN A 7 -12.29 -20.80 -18.27
N TYR A 8 -12.13 -19.83 -17.38
CA TYR A 8 -12.79 -19.85 -16.06
C TYR A 8 -14.14 -19.16 -16.06
N GLY A 9 -14.32 -18.15 -16.91
CA GLY A 9 -15.43 -17.21 -16.75
C GLY A 9 -15.24 -16.35 -15.50
N GLU A 10 -16.20 -15.47 -15.18
CA GLU A 10 -16.10 -14.55 -14.04
C GLU A 10 -16.09 -15.30 -12.70
N PHE A 11 -17.15 -16.01 -12.38
CA PHE A 11 -17.29 -16.70 -11.08
C PHE A 11 -16.23 -17.79 -10.87
N GLY A 12 -15.91 -18.57 -11.91
CA GLY A 12 -14.88 -19.60 -11.80
C GLY A 12 -13.49 -19.02 -11.55
N LEU A 13 -13.19 -17.84 -12.09
CA LEU A 13 -11.93 -17.13 -11.84
C LEU A 13 -11.90 -16.61 -10.39
N ILE A 14 -12.99 -16.01 -9.90
CA ILE A 14 -13.09 -15.55 -8.51
C ILE A 14 -12.86 -16.72 -7.55
N ASP A 15 -13.58 -17.83 -7.74
CA ASP A 15 -13.42 -19.03 -6.91
C ASP A 15 -11.97 -19.54 -6.92
N HIS A 16 -11.33 -19.59 -8.11
CA HIS A 16 -9.97 -20.06 -8.25
C HIS A 16 -8.95 -19.17 -7.51
N LEU A 17 -9.08 -17.85 -7.64
CA LEU A 17 -8.17 -16.89 -7.01
C LEU A 17 -8.35 -16.80 -5.49
N THR A 18 -9.55 -17.06 -4.99
CA THR A 18 -9.88 -16.88 -3.57
C THR A 18 -9.93 -18.18 -2.77
N GLN A 19 -9.73 -19.35 -3.40
CA GLN A 19 -9.81 -20.67 -2.75
C GLN A 19 -8.89 -20.85 -1.53
N ASN A 20 -7.79 -20.12 -1.47
CA ASN A 20 -6.83 -20.17 -0.37
C ASN A 20 -6.97 -19.00 0.62
N THR A 21 -8.04 -18.20 0.52
CA THR A 21 -8.29 -17.08 1.43
C THR A 21 -8.52 -17.57 2.85
N GLN A 22 -7.81 -16.98 3.81
CA GLN A 22 -7.93 -17.29 5.24
C GLN A 22 -8.44 -16.05 5.97
N HIS A 23 -9.28 -16.28 6.98
CA HIS A 23 -9.75 -15.23 7.88
C HIS A 23 -8.91 -15.24 9.16
N TYR A 24 -8.39 -14.09 9.55
CA TYR A 24 -7.55 -13.90 10.73
C TYR A 24 -8.26 -13.11 11.83
N GLN A 25 -9.40 -12.48 11.49
CA GLN A 25 -10.13 -11.58 12.39
C GLN A 25 -11.45 -12.21 12.87
N HIS A 26 -11.68 -12.17 14.18
CA HIS A 26 -12.94 -12.63 14.77
C HIS A 26 -14.14 -11.77 14.37
N SER A 27 -13.89 -10.53 13.94
CA SER A 27 -14.92 -9.62 13.43
C SER A 27 -15.50 -10.04 12.07
N THR A 28 -14.84 -10.94 11.35
CA THR A 28 -15.32 -11.48 10.07
C THR A 28 -16.29 -12.63 10.34
N ILE A 29 -17.60 -12.36 10.26
CA ILE A 29 -18.66 -13.38 10.43
C ILE A 29 -18.86 -14.15 9.12
N LYS A 30 -18.90 -13.44 7.99
CA LYS A 30 -19.05 -13.99 6.64
C LYS A 30 -18.17 -13.19 5.69
N GLY A 31 -17.29 -13.87 4.97
CA GLY A 31 -16.44 -13.28 3.93
C GLY A 31 -16.96 -13.58 2.52
N ILE A 32 -16.03 -13.91 1.61
CA ILE A 32 -16.29 -14.18 0.19
C ILE A 32 -17.31 -15.30 0.01
N GLY A 33 -18.14 -15.19 -1.04
CA GLY A 33 -19.10 -16.23 -1.45
C GLY A 33 -20.57 -15.90 -1.12
N ASP A 34 -20.88 -14.62 -0.89
CA ASP A 34 -22.25 -14.10 -0.76
C ASP A 34 -22.29 -12.68 -1.34
N ASP A 35 -23.47 -12.04 -1.44
CA ASP A 35 -23.64 -10.69 -1.98
C ASP A 35 -22.85 -9.64 -1.18
N CYS A 36 -22.69 -9.83 0.15
CA CYS A 36 -21.94 -8.94 1.02
C CYS A 36 -21.14 -9.71 2.08
N ALA A 37 -20.04 -9.12 2.53
CA ALA A 37 -19.36 -9.54 3.74
C ALA A 37 -20.15 -9.08 5.00
N VAL A 38 -20.12 -9.89 6.07
CA VAL A 38 -20.75 -9.54 7.36
C VAL A 38 -19.66 -9.40 8.41
N LEU A 39 -19.56 -8.21 9.00
CA LEU A 39 -18.55 -7.85 9.98
C LEU A 39 -19.21 -7.39 11.28
N ASN A 40 -18.59 -7.70 12.42
CA ASN A 40 -19.02 -7.25 13.74
C ASN A 40 -17.85 -6.63 14.51
N HIS A 41 -17.87 -5.33 14.74
CA HIS A 41 -16.79 -4.58 15.40
C HIS A 41 -17.06 -4.24 16.89
N GLU A 42 -18.18 -4.75 17.46
CA GLU A 42 -18.46 -4.75 18.92
C GLU A 42 -18.28 -3.36 19.60
N GLY A 43 -18.88 -2.33 19.00
CA GLY A 43 -18.90 -0.98 19.60
C GLY A 43 -17.66 -0.11 19.35
N LYS A 44 -16.61 -0.61 18.67
CA LYS A 44 -15.49 0.21 18.22
C LYS A 44 -15.90 1.10 17.03
N GLN A 45 -15.16 2.22 16.85
CA GLN A 45 -15.29 3.03 15.65
C GLN A 45 -14.71 2.28 14.46
N THR A 46 -15.44 2.27 13.36
CA THR A 46 -15.00 1.71 12.07
C THR A 46 -14.28 2.79 11.27
N ILE A 47 -13.10 2.48 10.79
CA ILE A 47 -12.28 3.36 9.96
C ILE A 47 -12.17 2.72 8.58
N VAL A 48 -12.45 3.49 7.54
CA VAL A 48 -12.50 3.00 6.15
C VAL A 48 -11.65 3.92 5.27
N THR A 49 -10.83 3.30 4.44
CA THR A 49 -10.09 3.98 3.37
C THR A 49 -10.18 3.19 2.07
N THR A 50 -9.88 3.83 0.96
CA THR A 50 -9.81 3.17 -0.35
C THR A 50 -8.81 3.87 -1.26
N ASP A 51 -7.95 3.08 -1.91
CA ASP A 51 -7.04 3.52 -2.95
C ASP A 51 -7.34 2.87 -4.28
N LEU A 52 -6.98 3.59 -5.35
CA LEU A 52 -7.07 3.15 -6.73
C LEU A 52 -5.70 3.18 -7.38
N LEU A 53 -5.21 2.05 -7.85
CA LEU A 53 -3.96 1.93 -8.59
C LEU A 53 -4.25 1.67 -10.07
N LEU A 54 -3.74 2.54 -10.93
CA LEU A 54 -3.90 2.46 -12.38
C LEU A 54 -2.56 2.18 -13.05
N GLU A 55 -2.56 1.23 -13.99
CA GLU A 55 -1.40 0.97 -14.84
C GLU A 55 -1.01 2.20 -15.67
N GLY A 56 0.30 2.48 -15.73
CA GLY A 56 0.85 3.65 -16.40
C GLY A 56 0.81 4.94 -15.58
N ILE A 57 0.11 4.94 -14.41
CA ILE A 57 0.06 6.08 -13.48
C ILE A 57 0.75 5.72 -12.16
N HIS A 58 0.28 4.67 -11.48
CA HIS A 58 0.76 4.27 -10.15
C HIS A 58 1.78 3.14 -10.19
N PHE A 59 1.83 2.41 -11.30
CA PHE A 59 2.80 1.34 -11.55
C PHE A 59 2.98 1.11 -13.05
N ASP A 60 4.14 0.55 -13.41
CA ASP A 60 4.45 0.12 -14.76
C ASP A 60 4.87 -1.36 -14.75
N LEU A 61 4.19 -2.17 -15.56
CA LEU A 61 4.41 -3.63 -15.61
C LEU A 61 5.73 -4.03 -16.28
N MET A 62 6.45 -3.08 -16.90
CA MET A 62 7.80 -3.37 -17.42
C MET A 62 8.81 -3.63 -16.30
N TYR A 63 8.59 -3.04 -15.10
CA TYR A 63 9.49 -3.21 -13.97
C TYR A 63 8.80 -3.56 -12.65
N THR A 64 7.47 -3.63 -12.63
CA THR A 64 6.73 -3.97 -11.41
C THR A 64 6.25 -5.42 -11.46
N PRO A 65 6.86 -6.36 -10.71
CA PRO A 65 6.35 -7.72 -10.61
C PRO A 65 4.95 -7.75 -10.00
N LEU A 66 4.04 -8.53 -10.59
CA LEU A 66 2.64 -8.60 -10.15
C LEU A 66 2.50 -9.00 -8.67
N LYS A 67 3.36 -9.88 -8.17
CA LYS A 67 3.38 -10.24 -6.75
C LYS A 67 3.71 -9.05 -5.84
N HIS A 68 4.68 -8.21 -6.22
CA HIS A 68 4.98 -6.99 -5.48
C HIS A 68 3.85 -5.97 -5.59
N LEU A 69 3.22 -5.87 -6.78
CA LEU A 69 2.08 -4.99 -7.00
C LEU A 69 0.90 -5.37 -6.10
N GLY A 70 0.55 -6.66 -6.03
CA GLY A 70 -0.51 -7.14 -5.15
C GLY A 70 -0.23 -6.85 -3.67
N TYR A 71 1.00 -7.07 -3.23
CA TYR A 71 1.44 -6.72 -1.88
C TYR A 71 1.33 -5.21 -1.62
N LYS A 72 1.89 -4.38 -2.52
CA LYS A 72 1.84 -2.92 -2.42
C LYS A 72 0.41 -2.40 -2.37
N ALA A 73 -0.48 -2.92 -3.23
CA ALA A 73 -1.87 -2.48 -3.30
C ALA A 73 -2.62 -2.65 -1.96
N VAL A 74 -2.34 -3.71 -1.21
CA VAL A 74 -2.86 -3.89 0.14
C VAL A 74 -2.21 -2.91 1.10
N VAL A 75 -0.87 -2.85 1.11
CA VAL A 75 -0.09 -2.15 2.14
C VAL A 75 -0.32 -0.64 2.14
N VAL A 76 -0.54 0.00 0.97
CA VAL A 76 -0.85 1.44 0.93
C VAL A 76 -2.13 1.76 1.69
N ASN A 77 -3.17 0.97 1.53
CA ASN A 77 -4.43 1.14 2.28
C ASN A 77 -4.26 0.85 3.80
N LEU A 78 -3.43 -0.14 4.16
CA LEU A 78 -3.16 -0.40 5.59
C LEU A 78 -2.38 0.74 6.23
N SER A 79 -1.55 1.46 5.46
CA SER A 79 -0.83 2.65 5.90
C SER A 79 -1.79 3.74 6.40
N ASP A 80 -2.86 4.02 5.66
CA ASP A 80 -3.90 4.99 6.06
C ASP A 80 -4.56 4.61 7.39
N ILE A 81 -4.90 3.32 7.55
CA ILE A 81 -5.52 2.84 8.79
C ILE A 81 -4.55 3.04 9.98
N TYR A 82 -3.27 2.67 9.80
CA TYR A 82 -2.26 2.88 10.83
C TYR A 82 -2.01 4.37 11.11
N ALA A 83 -2.08 5.25 10.10
CA ALA A 83 -1.95 6.69 10.26
C ALA A 83 -3.07 7.32 11.14
N MET A 84 -4.19 6.61 11.31
CA MET A 84 -5.25 6.98 12.25
C MET A 84 -5.08 6.34 13.65
N ASN A 85 -3.94 5.69 13.94
CA ASN A 85 -3.70 4.90 15.15
C ASN A 85 -4.73 3.77 15.34
N ALA A 86 -5.23 3.24 14.22
CA ALA A 86 -6.22 2.18 14.17
C ALA A 86 -5.59 0.84 13.78
N THR A 87 -6.35 -0.23 13.95
CA THR A 87 -5.94 -1.59 13.57
C THR A 87 -6.73 -2.05 12.36
N PRO A 88 -6.08 -2.29 11.20
CA PRO A 88 -6.76 -2.85 10.04
C PRO A 88 -7.22 -4.28 10.33
N GLN A 89 -8.36 -4.66 9.78
CA GLN A 89 -8.98 -5.96 9.99
C GLN A 89 -9.41 -6.65 8.70
N GLN A 90 -10.05 -5.94 7.80
CA GLN A 90 -10.55 -6.50 6.54
C GLN A 90 -10.18 -5.64 5.35
N ILE A 91 -10.14 -6.28 4.18
CA ILE A 91 -10.05 -5.61 2.88
C ILE A 91 -11.04 -6.20 1.89
N THR A 92 -11.45 -5.38 0.92
CA THR A 92 -12.05 -5.83 -0.34
C THR A 92 -11.15 -5.45 -1.50
N VAL A 93 -11.13 -6.27 -2.56
CA VAL A 93 -10.26 -6.08 -3.73
C VAL A 93 -11.10 -6.06 -4.99
N SER A 94 -11.15 -4.93 -5.68
CA SER A 94 -11.78 -4.82 -6.99
C SER A 94 -10.72 -4.68 -8.07
N ILE A 95 -10.81 -5.49 -9.14
CA ILE A 95 -9.85 -5.46 -10.25
C ILE A 95 -10.56 -5.28 -11.60
N GLY A 96 -10.01 -4.41 -12.43
CA GLY A 96 -10.34 -4.29 -13.86
C GLY A 96 -9.20 -4.88 -14.68
N VAL A 97 -9.47 -5.96 -15.44
CA VAL A 97 -8.44 -6.76 -16.10
C VAL A 97 -8.65 -6.79 -17.60
N SER A 98 -7.63 -6.47 -18.39
CA SER A 98 -7.69 -6.60 -19.84
C SER A 98 -7.40 -8.03 -20.29
N ALA A 99 -7.90 -8.40 -21.48
CA ALA A 99 -7.75 -9.74 -22.06
C ALA A 99 -6.30 -10.20 -22.29
N ARG A 100 -5.32 -9.31 -22.15
CA ARG A 100 -3.88 -9.64 -22.26
C ARG A 100 -3.32 -10.39 -21.07
N PHE A 101 -4.01 -10.38 -19.92
CA PHE A 101 -3.57 -11.10 -18.73
C PHE A 101 -3.97 -12.56 -18.79
N SER A 102 -3.08 -13.43 -18.33
CA SER A 102 -3.38 -14.85 -18.10
C SER A 102 -3.84 -15.09 -16.66
N VAL A 103 -4.33 -16.27 -16.38
CA VAL A 103 -4.70 -16.71 -15.03
C VAL A 103 -3.47 -16.68 -14.12
N GLU A 104 -2.33 -17.19 -14.59
CA GLU A 104 -1.07 -17.24 -13.82
C GLU A 104 -0.58 -15.82 -13.45
N ALA A 105 -0.83 -14.84 -14.30
CA ALA A 105 -0.53 -13.44 -13.99
C ALA A 105 -1.39 -12.93 -12.82
N LEU A 106 -2.68 -13.26 -12.80
CA LEU A 106 -3.58 -12.90 -11.70
C LEU A 106 -3.28 -13.71 -10.43
N GLU A 107 -2.90 -14.98 -10.56
CA GLU A 107 -2.41 -15.77 -9.42
C GLU A 107 -1.20 -15.10 -8.76
N ALA A 108 -0.24 -14.61 -9.54
CA ALA A 108 0.91 -13.89 -9.00
C ALA A 108 0.52 -12.59 -8.30
N LEU A 109 -0.48 -11.85 -8.82
CA LEU A 109 -1.03 -10.66 -8.16
C LEU A 109 -1.66 -11.02 -6.80
N TYR A 110 -2.54 -12.04 -6.80
CA TYR A 110 -3.22 -12.52 -5.59
C TYR A 110 -2.25 -13.14 -4.57
N ASP A 111 -1.18 -13.77 -5.02
CA ASP A 111 -0.10 -14.25 -4.15
C ASP A 111 0.53 -13.10 -3.33
N GLY A 112 0.68 -11.93 -3.97
CA GLY A 112 1.11 -10.70 -3.29
C GLY A 112 0.08 -10.21 -2.27
N ILE A 113 -1.20 -10.15 -2.65
CA ILE A 113 -2.31 -9.77 -1.78
C ILE A 113 -2.37 -10.69 -0.55
N HIS A 114 -2.39 -12.01 -0.76
CA HIS A 114 -2.42 -12.99 0.33
C HIS A 114 -1.17 -12.92 1.23
N THR A 115 0.00 -12.63 0.65
CA THR A 115 1.23 -12.43 1.43
C THR A 115 1.09 -11.23 2.38
N ALA A 116 0.55 -10.12 1.90
CA ALA A 116 0.27 -8.95 2.74
C ALA A 116 -0.80 -9.24 3.80
N CYS A 117 -1.92 -9.85 3.41
CA CYS A 117 -2.99 -10.25 4.33
C CYS A 117 -2.47 -11.12 5.48
N LYS A 118 -1.67 -12.14 5.15
CA LYS A 118 -1.04 -13.02 6.14
C LYS A 118 -0.08 -12.27 7.06
N TYR A 119 0.78 -11.42 6.50
CA TYR A 119 1.77 -10.68 7.29
C TYR A 119 1.12 -9.69 8.24
N TYR A 120 0.12 -8.94 7.77
CA TYR A 120 -0.58 -7.93 8.56
C TYR A 120 -1.76 -8.48 9.35
N GLN A 121 -2.14 -9.75 9.16
CA GLN A 121 -3.27 -10.42 9.79
C GLN A 121 -4.59 -9.71 9.45
N VAL A 122 -4.83 -9.50 8.16
CA VAL A 122 -6.02 -8.83 7.61
C VAL A 122 -6.78 -9.80 6.72
N ASP A 123 -8.10 -9.81 6.84
CA ASP A 123 -8.94 -10.71 6.07
C ASP A 123 -9.31 -10.10 4.70
N LEU A 124 -9.14 -10.85 3.63
CA LEU A 124 -9.79 -10.56 2.35
C LEU A 124 -11.23 -11.09 2.40
N VAL A 125 -12.21 -10.19 2.39
CA VAL A 125 -13.63 -10.54 2.66
C VAL A 125 -14.55 -10.37 1.46
N GLY A 126 -14.06 -9.80 0.35
CA GLY A 126 -14.85 -9.59 -0.85
C GLY A 126 -14.11 -8.78 -1.90
N GLY A 127 -14.81 -8.44 -2.96
CA GLY A 127 -14.29 -7.64 -4.06
C GLY A 127 -15.13 -7.74 -5.30
N ASP A 128 -14.57 -7.34 -6.42
CA ASP A 128 -15.20 -7.38 -7.74
C ASP A 128 -14.16 -7.66 -8.82
N THR A 129 -14.58 -8.29 -9.90
CA THR A 129 -13.72 -8.52 -11.08
C THR A 129 -14.46 -8.14 -12.34
N SER A 130 -13.93 -7.14 -13.04
CA SER A 130 -14.51 -6.64 -14.28
C SER A 130 -13.50 -6.66 -15.43
N SER A 131 -14.00 -6.64 -16.65
CA SER A 131 -13.14 -6.46 -17.82
C SER A 131 -12.69 -5.01 -17.95
N SER A 132 -11.45 -4.82 -18.43
CA SER A 132 -10.90 -3.52 -18.79
C SER A 132 -10.50 -3.52 -20.27
N LEU A 133 -10.75 -2.42 -20.96
CA LEU A 133 -10.28 -2.23 -22.34
C LEU A 133 -8.78 -1.84 -22.37
N THR A 134 -8.30 -1.23 -21.29
CA THR A 134 -6.94 -0.69 -21.20
C THR A 134 -6.29 -1.04 -19.87
N GLY A 135 -5.34 -1.96 -19.88
CA GLY A 135 -4.49 -2.19 -18.72
C GLY A 135 -5.15 -2.87 -17.52
N LEU A 136 -4.45 -2.79 -16.40
CA LEU A 136 -4.84 -3.29 -15.10
C LEU A 136 -5.23 -2.11 -14.18
N CYS A 137 -6.36 -2.25 -13.52
CA CYS A 137 -6.83 -1.35 -12.48
C CYS A 137 -7.05 -2.16 -11.20
N ILE A 138 -6.61 -1.65 -10.07
CA ILE A 138 -6.78 -2.30 -8.77
C ILE A 138 -7.34 -1.27 -7.80
N SER A 139 -8.49 -1.57 -7.18
CA SER A 139 -9.02 -0.78 -6.09
C SER A 139 -9.13 -1.66 -4.85
N ILE A 140 -8.56 -1.21 -3.75
CA ILE A 140 -8.66 -1.89 -2.46
C ILE A 140 -9.33 -0.96 -1.46
N THR A 141 -10.33 -1.47 -0.78
CA THR A 141 -10.92 -0.79 0.38
C THR A 141 -10.47 -1.53 1.62
N ALA A 142 -9.86 -0.80 2.58
CA ALA A 142 -9.48 -1.34 3.88
C ALA A 142 -10.42 -0.85 4.97
N ILE A 143 -10.75 -1.76 5.88
CA ILE A 143 -11.59 -1.53 7.05
C ILE A 143 -10.76 -1.82 8.29
N GLY A 144 -10.69 -0.86 9.19
CA GLY A 144 -10.03 -0.97 10.47
C GLY A 144 -10.92 -0.54 11.62
N THR A 145 -10.44 -0.74 12.84
CA THR A 145 -11.15 -0.35 14.05
C THR A 145 -10.23 0.33 15.04
N ALA A 146 -10.79 1.24 15.82
CA ALA A 146 -10.14 1.83 16.99
C ALA A 146 -11.18 2.21 18.05
N ASP A 147 -10.76 2.27 19.31
CA ASP A 147 -11.54 2.94 20.33
C ASP A 147 -11.54 4.45 20.04
N SER A 148 -12.70 5.09 20.18
CA SER A 148 -12.89 6.50 19.77
C SER A 148 -11.88 7.47 20.38
N GLN A 149 -11.43 7.19 21.61
CA GLN A 149 -10.44 8.00 22.35
C GLN A 149 -9.00 7.84 21.85
N HIS A 150 -8.70 6.76 21.10
CA HIS A 150 -7.36 6.46 20.60
C HIS A 150 -7.14 6.88 19.13
N ILE A 151 -8.20 7.30 18.44
CA ILE A 151 -8.07 7.78 17.06
C ILE A 151 -7.23 9.04 17.03
N VAL A 152 -6.25 9.06 16.14
CA VAL A 152 -5.42 10.24 15.89
C VAL A 152 -5.75 10.81 14.52
N TYR A 153 -5.93 12.12 14.47
CA TYR A 153 -6.29 12.86 13.27
C TYR A 153 -5.14 13.75 12.80
N ARG A 154 -5.27 14.35 11.63
CA ARG A 154 -4.32 15.34 11.10
C ARG A 154 -4.41 16.69 11.79
N ASN A 155 -5.48 16.98 12.54
CA ASN A 155 -5.85 18.31 13.05
C ASN A 155 -5.54 18.55 14.54
N GLY A 156 -4.66 17.77 15.14
CA GLY A 156 -4.38 17.86 16.58
C GLY A 156 -3.06 18.52 16.97
N ALA A 157 -2.19 18.85 16.00
CA ALA A 157 -0.86 19.39 16.26
C ALA A 157 -0.92 20.79 16.91
N LYS A 158 0.03 21.04 17.83
CA LYS A 158 0.11 22.27 18.64
C LYS A 158 1.49 22.91 18.50
N VAL A 159 1.55 24.21 18.80
CA VAL A 159 2.82 24.93 18.91
C VAL A 159 3.66 24.31 20.04
N GLY A 160 4.90 23.95 19.71
CA GLY A 160 5.83 23.29 20.63
C GLY A 160 5.89 21.76 20.45
N ASP A 161 5.02 21.17 19.66
CA ASP A 161 5.11 19.75 19.32
C ASP A 161 6.35 19.44 18.49
N ILE A 162 6.90 18.25 18.68
CA ILE A 162 8.04 17.74 17.92
C ILE A 162 7.54 16.95 16.72
N VAL A 163 8.06 17.27 15.54
CA VAL A 163 7.80 16.49 14.32
C VAL A 163 8.68 15.24 14.32
N CYS A 164 8.05 14.08 14.27
CA CYS A 164 8.72 12.78 14.18
C CYS A 164 8.34 12.08 12.88
N VAL A 165 9.27 11.36 12.28
CA VAL A 165 9.03 10.47 11.15
C VAL A 165 9.61 9.09 11.45
N SER A 166 8.91 8.04 11.04
CA SER A 166 9.38 6.67 11.17
C SER A 166 10.03 6.21 9.85
N GLY A 167 11.22 5.61 9.94
CA GLY A 167 11.99 5.20 8.75
C GLY A 167 12.76 6.37 8.14
N ASP A 168 12.95 6.31 6.84
CA ASP A 168 13.69 7.29 6.05
C ASP A 168 12.89 7.76 4.84
N LEU A 169 13.32 8.86 4.25
CA LEU A 169 12.61 9.58 3.20
C LEU A 169 13.36 9.55 1.86
N GLY A 170 12.61 9.68 0.77
CA GLY A 170 13.13 9.85 -0.58
C GLY A 170 13.47 8.56 -1.33
N ALA A 171 13.60 7.41 -0.65
CA ALA A 171 14.05 6.17 -1.28
C ALA A 171 13.13 5.70 -2.42
N ALA A 172 11.82 5.74 -2.22
CA ALA A 172 10.84 5.33 -3.25
C ALA A 172 10.91 6.24 -4.48
N PHE A 173 11.05 7.56 -4.29
CA PHE A 173 11.21 8.50 -5.40
C PHE A 173 12.49 8.26 -6.19
N VAL A 174 13.62 8.07 -5.52
CA VAL A 174 14.92 7.75 -6.17
C VAL A 174 14.82 6.40 -6.90
N GLY A 175 14.14 5.42 -6.31
CA GLY A 175 13.85 4.13 -6.95
C GLY A 175 13.01 4.26 -8.23
N LEU A 176 12.01 5.15 -8.21
CA LEU A 176 11.22 5.46 -9.41
C LEU A 176 12.09 6.09 -10.52
N GLN A 177 12.89 7.10 -10.19
CA GLN A 177 13.78 7.73 -11.16
C GLN A 177 14.76 6.72 -11.78
N LEU A 178 15.30 5.83 -10.96
CA LEU A 178 16.16 4.74 -11.41
C LEU A 178 15.44 3.83 -12.40
N LEU A 179 14.28 3.28 -12.03
CA LEU A 179 13.55 2.32 -12.86
C LEU A 179 13.04 2.94 -14.16
N GLU A 180 12.60 4.18 -14.14
CA GLU A 180 12.22 4.91 -15.37
C GLU A 180 13.42 5.16 -16.30
N ARG A 181 14.60 5.46 -15.74
CA ARG A 181 15.84 5.56 -16.53
C ARG A 181 16.20 4.22 -17.16
N GLU A 182 16.22 3.14 -16.39
CA GLU A 182 16.55 1.80 -16.89
C GLU A 182 15.56 1.31 -17.94
N LYS A 183 14.26 1.57 -17.73
CA LYS A 183 13.22 1.32 -18.74
C LYS A 183 13.50 2.06 -20.04
N LYS A 184 13.83 3.34 -19.99
CA LYS A 184 14.16 4.14 -21.18
C LYS A 184 15.38 3.57 -21.91
N MET A 185 16.45 3.25 -21.19
CA MET A 185 17.65 2.64 -21.79
C MET A 185 17.36 1.28 -22.43
N TYR A 186 16.55 0.43 -21.79
CA TYR A 186 16.14 -0.86 -22.34
C TYR A 186 15.30 -0.71 -23.60
N LEU A 187 14.38 0.26 -23.67
CA LEU A 187 13.56 0.52 -24.85
C LEU A 187 14.41 1.04 -26.05
N GLU A 188 15.47 1.81 -25.78
CA GLU A 188 16.41 2.27 -26.80
C GLU A 188 17.34 1.14 -27.28
N ASN A 189 17.76 0.25 -26.36
CA ASN A 189 18.64 -0.89 -26.70
C ASN A 189 18.33 -2.12 -25.82
N PRO A 190 17.47 -3.05 -26.26
CA PRO A 190 17.08 -4.24 -25.49
C PRO A 190 18.21 -5.21 -25.13
N ASN A 191 19.41 -5.05 -25.68
CA ASN A 191 20.57 -5.84 -25.32
C ASN A 191 21.26 -5.39 -24.04
N ILE A 192 20.93 -4.19 -23.55
CA ILE A 192 21.44 -3.68 -22.27
C ILE A 192 20.55 -4.25 -21.17
N GLN A 193 21.16 -5.02 -20.25
CA GLN A 193 20.46 -5.49 -19.06
C GLN A 193 20.64 -4.47 -17.93
N PRO A 194 19.56 -4.07 -17.24
CA PRO A 194 19.63 -3.21 -16.07
C PRO A 194 20.49 -3.85 -14.98
N ASP A 195 21.45 -3.10 -14.42
CA ASP A 195 22.18 -3.51 -13.23
C ASP A 195 21.54 -2.85 -11.99
N LEU A 196 20.71 -3.64 -11.30
CA LEU A 196 19.99 -3.21 -10.11
C LEU A 196 20.49 -3.86 -8.82
N GLU A 197 21.56 -4.69 -8.89
CA GLU A 197 22.03 -5.46 -7.73
C GLU A 197 22.44 -4.57 -6.55
N GLN A 198 23.09 -3.45 -6.83
CA GLN A 198 23.52 -2.49 -5.80
C GLN A 198 22.42 -1.50 -5.39
N GLN A 199 21.24 -1.56 -6.00
CA GLN A 199 20.16 -0.60 -5.82
C GLN A 199 18.92 -1.21 -5.14
N GLN A 200 19.07 -2.39 -4.57
CA GLN A 200 17.95 -3.17 -4.00
C GLN A 200 17.15 -2.39 -2.95
N TYR A 201 17.82 -1.52 -2.18
CA TYR A 201 17.15 -0.75 -1.16
C TYR A 201 16.09 0.20 -1.75
N VAL A 202 16.49 1.09 -2.67
CA VAL A 202 15.58 2.10 -3.25
C VAL A 202 14.51 1.45 -4.13
N VAL A 203 14.87 0.41 -4.89
CA VAL A 203 13.93 -0.37 -5.69
C VAL A 203 12.91 -1.09 -4.80
N GLY A 204 13.37 -1.70 -3.71
CA GLY A 204 12.50 -2.38 -2.74
C GLY A 204 11.52 -1.42 -2.08
N ARG A 205 11.97 -0.22 -1.72
CA ARG A 205 11.10 0.82 -1.11
C ARG A 205 9.97 1.28 -2.02
N LEU A 206 10.21 1.31 -3.35
CA LEU A 206 9.16 1.63 -4.33
C LEU A 206 8.22 0.45 -4.59
N LEU A 207 8.80 -0.74 -4.87
CA LEU A 207 8.04 -1.88 -5.36
C LEU A 207 7.33 -2.66 -4.26
N LYS A 208 7.91 -2.66 -3.04
CA LYS A 208 7.39 -3.39 -1.88
C LYS A 208 7.50 -2.54 -0.63
N PRO A 209 6.69 -1.47 -0.50
CA PRO A 209 6.65 -0.66 0.72
C PRO A 209 6.12 -1.47 1.90
N GLU A 210 6.35 -0.96 3.12
CA GLU A 210 5.86 -1.55 4.35
C GLU A 210 5.03 -0.54 5.13
N ALA A 211 3.82 -0.93 5.56
CA ALA A 211 3.02 -0.14 6.49
C ALA A 211 3.57 -0.30 7.93
N ARG A 212 3.64 0.80 8.66
CA ARG A 212 4.37 0.88 9.94
C ARG A 212 3.55 0.35 11.13
N ARG A 213 3.10 -0.93 11.03
CA ARG A 213 2.46 -1.65 12.15
C ARG A 213 3.34 -1.66 13.40
N ASP A 214 4.65 -1.79 13.23
CA ASP A 214 5.64 -1.80 14.30
C ASP A 214 5.60 -0.52 15.15
N ILE A 215 5.47 0.63 14.51
CA ILE A 215 5.40 1.93 15.19
C ILE A 215 4.09 2.06 15.96
N ILE A 216 2.96 1.66 15.37
CA ILE A 216 1.68 1.71 16.08
C ILE A 216 1.69 0.79 17.31
N ALA A 217 2.23 -0.41 17.19
CA ALA A 217 2.41 -1.31 18.32
C ALA A 217 3.33 -0.71 19.39
N LEU A 218 4.40 -0.02 19.00
CA LEU A 218 5.31 0.67 19.94
C LEU A 218 4.59 1.81 20.66
N LEU A 219 3.89 2.68 19.95
CA LEU A 219 3.11 3.78 20.54
C LEU A 219 2.09 3.26 21.55
N GLN A 220 1.34 2.23 21.18
CA GLN A 220 0.35 1.60 22.07
C GLN A 220 0.99 0.98 23.31
N SER A 221 2.11 0.23 23.17
CA SER A 221 2.80 -0.41 24.29
C SER A 221 3.35 0.60 25.31
N HIS A 222 3.74 1.78 24.84
CA HIS A 222 4.24 2.86 25.69
C HIS A 222 3.15 3.87 26.09
N GLN A 223 1.89 3.64 25.70
CA GLN A 223 0.77 4.54 25.96
C GLN A 223 1.03 5.98 25.44
N ILE A 224 1.73 6.08 24.31
CA ILE A 224 2.00 7.35 23.64
C ILE A 224 0.91 7.57 22.58
N GLN A 225 0.20 8.67 22.70
CA GLN A 225 -0.76 9.11 21.71
C GLN A 225 -0.24 10.40 21.04
N PRO A 226 0.15 10.36 19.75
CA PRO A 226 0.53 11.55 19.02
C PRO A 226 -0.61 12.57 18.97
N THR A 227 -0.27 13.84 18.93
CA THR A 227 -1.26 14.93 18.80
C THR A 227 -1.85 14.99 17.39
N ALA A 228 -1.06 14.67 16.37
CA ALA A 228 -1.51 14.49 14.98
C ALA A 228 -0.67 13.41 14.29
N MET A 229 -1.25 12.74 13.31
CA MET A 229 -0.56 11.75 12.47
C MET A 229 -1.05 11.84 11.03
N ILE A 230 -0.18 11.42 10.13
CA ILE A 230 -0.43 11.20 8.71
C ILE A 230 0.62 10.19 8.23
N ASP A 231 0.32 9.36 7.25
CA ASP A 231 1.34 8.59 6.56
C ASP A 231 2.05 9.46 5.51
N VAL A 232 3.16 8.99 4.96
CA VAL A 232 3.92 9.71 3.94
C VAL A 232 3.78 8.97 2.62
N SER A 233 2.84 9.42 1.77
CA SER A 233 2.55 8.87 0.45
C SER A 233 3.06 9.76 -0.68
N ASP A 234 2.76 11.07 -0.64
CA ASP A 234 3.10 12.03 -1.70
C ASP A 234 4.40 12.79 -1.41
N GLY A 235 4.92 12.66 -0.20
CA GLY A 235 6.18 13.26 0.24
C GLY A 235 6.02 14.20 1.44
N LEU A 236 7.12 14.33 2.18
CA LEU A 236 7.14 15.04 3.46
C LEU A 236 6.51 16.44 3.42
N SER A 237 6.74 17.19 2.34
CA SER A 237 6.21 18.57 2.22
C SER A 237 4.69 18.60 2.13
N SER A 238 4.10 17.68 1.36
CA SER A 238 2.66 17.56 1.21
C SER A 238 2.01 17.26 2.55
N GLU A 239 2.48 16.21 3.24
CA GLU A 239 1.89 15.71 4.47
C GLU A 239 2.04 16.69 5.63
N LEU A 240 3.18 17.37 5.73
CA LEU A 240 3.34 18.44 6.72
C LEU A 240 2.42 19.63 6.46
N LEU A 241 2.20 19.98 5.19
CA LEU A 241 1.24 21.03 4.84
C LEU A 241 -0.20 20.63 5.20
N HIS A 242 -0.56 19.35 5.04
CA HIS A 242 -1.87 18.85 5.48
C HIS A 242 -2.04 18.95 6.99
N ILE A 243 -1.08 18.51 7.79
CA ILE A 243 -1.12 18.66 9.25
C ILE A 243 -1.18 20.14 9.64
N CYS A 244 -0.32 20.96 9.06
CA CYS A 244 -0.27 22.40 9.38
C CYS A 244 -1.59 23.10 9.09
N ARG A 245 -2.20 22.84 7.92
CA ARG A 245 -3.49 23.45 7.52
C ARG A 245 -4.63 23.03 8.44
N GLN A 246 -4.73 21.70 8.70
CA GLN A 246 -5.81 21.18 9.53
C GLN A 246 -5.66 21.55 11.01
N SER A 247 -4.43 21.63 11.50
CA SER A 247 -4.13 22.04 12.88
C SER A 247 -4.01 23.56 13.06
N LYS A 248 -4.02 24.35 11.97
CA LYS A 248 -3.86 25.83 11.97
C LYS A 248 -2.55 26.28 12.63
N VAL A 249 -1.49 25.56 12.39
CA VAL A 249 -0.13 25.85 12.87
C VAL A 249 0.87 25.86 11.71
N GLY A 250 2.06 26.40 11.94
CA GLY A 250 3.21 26.24 11.05
C GLY A 250 4.19 25.21 11.57
N CYS A 251 5.08 24.73 10.72
CA CYS A 251 6.20 23.85 11.12
C CYS A 251 7.53 24.44 10.65
N ARG A 252 8.59 24.03 11.33
CA ARG A 252 9.97 24.32 10.93
C ARG A 252 10.73 23.01 10.80
N ILE A 253 11.31 22.79 9.63
CA ILE A 253 12.09 21.60 9.31
C ILE A 253 13.55 22.02 9.09
N TYR A 254 14.45 21.23 9.62
CA TYR A 254 15.89 21.40 9.43
C TYR A 254 16.37 20.30 8.47
N GLU A 255 16.84 20.70 7.31
CA GLU A 255 17.22 19.78 6.23
C GLU A 255 18.25 18.73 6.70
N ASN A 256 19.24 19.15 7.48
CA ASN A 256 20.27 18.27 8.02
C ASN A 256 19.78 17.25 9.07
N GLN A 257 18.51 17.34 9.47
CA GLN A 257 17.86 16.39 10.40
C GLN A 257 16.89 15.44 9.68
N LEU A 258 16.72 15.57 8.36
CA LEU A 258 15.88 14.65 7.60
C LEU A 258 16.55 13.27 7.51
N PRO A 259 15.87 12.21 7.96
CA PRO A 259 16.44 10.87 7.85
C PRO A 259 16.45 10.43 6.39
N MET A 260 17.64 10.11 5.89
CA MET A 260 17.84 9.60 4.53
C MET A 260 18.81 8.42 4.58
N HIS A 261 18.42 7.31 3.93
CA HIS A 261 19.32 6.15 3.85
C HIS A 261 20.55 6.48 3.00
N PRO A 262 21.77 5.99 3.34
CA PRO A 262 22.99 6.26 2.59
C PRO A 262 22.88 5.94 1.09
N ASP A 263 22.25 4.81 0.73
CA ASP A 263 22.03 4.44 -0.67
C ASP A 263 21.15 5.45 -1.41
N THR A 264 20.12 5.96 -0.74
CA THR A 264 19.24 7.01 -1.28
C THR A 264 20.02 8.28 -1.53
N GLN A 265 20.82 8.71 -0.55
CA GLN A 265 21.65 9.91 -0.65
C GLN A 265 22.69 9.78 -1.79
N GLN A 266 23.40 8.66 -1.85
CA GLN A 266 24.40 8.43 -2.89
C GLN A 266 23.79 8.40 -4.28
N LEU A 267 22.65 7.75 -4.44
CA LEU A 267 22.00 7.61 -5.74
C LEU A 267 21.33 8.91 -6.18
N SER A 268 20.75 9.69 -5.26
CA SER A 268 20.13 10.98 -5.59
C SER A 268 21.07 11.99 -6.23
N LEU A 269 22.39 11.88 -5.98
CA LEU A 269 23.40 12.73 -6.60
C LEU A 269 23.62 12.43 -8.10
N ARG A 270 23.01 11.36 -8.63
CA ARG A 270 23.13 10.95 -10.04
C ARG A 270 21.94 11.41 -10.89
N PHE A 271 20.92 11.99 -10.29
CA PHE A 271 19.73 12.57 -10.90
C PHE A 271 19.65 14.08 -10.65
#